data_2e7d6136cc672246533119beb1ce2e40
#
_entry.id   2e7d6136cc672246533119beb1ce2e40
#
_cell.length_a   1.000
_cell.length_b   1.000
_cell.length_c   1.000
_cell.angle_alpha   90.00
_cell.angle_beta   90.00
_cell.angle_gamma   90.00
#
_symmetry.space_group_name_H-M   'P 1'
#
loop_
_entity.id
_entity.type
_entity.pdbx_description
1 polymer ?
#
loop_
_entity_poly.entity_id
_entity_poly.type
_entity_poly.pdbx_seq_one_letter_code
_entity_poly.pdbx_strand_id
1 'polypeptide(L)'
;MAGRRDSESAQSDIAPLLAGYRPLPGIFDEMMDRDGRVRSHWQPLLAMFAALGPKQLSARFAAADRHVHDSGVFYRVYEETTGAERPWPLSHVPLLIDASEWQMLKAGLAQRAELLEAVLADAYGAARLVREGRVPATVIAGNPEFLRPLVGVAPAGGVHLRFYAVDVGRSPTGHWWVLGDRTQAPSGAGYALENRLALSRAMPDVYRELRVERLAPFFQDVQAELSGLNRQDDSRVCVLTPGPLNET
;
A
#
# COMPACT_ATOMS: atom_id res chain seq x y z
N MET A 1 19.15 -27.04 -20.87
CA MET A 1 20.25 -26.19 -21.40
C MET A 1 19.78 -24.90 -22.07
N ALA A 2 18.52 -24.77 -22.54
CA ALA A 2 17.97 -23.56 -23.15
C ALA A 2 17.82 -22.39 -22.12
N GLY A 3 17.23 -22.62 -20.98
CA GLY A 3 16.93 -21.57 -20.00
C GLY A 3 18.14 -20.84 -19.35
N ARG A 4 19.36 -21.35 -19.52
CA ARG A 4 20.57 -20.70 -19.01
C ARG A 4 21.14 -19.67 -20.00
N ARG A 5 20.91 -19.87 -21.30
CA ARG A 5 21.33 -18.93 -22.36
C ARG A 5 20.40 -17.72 -22.42
N ASP A 6 19.09 -17.92 -22.19
CA ASP A 6 18.11 -16.84 -22.21
C ASP A 6 18.29 -15.89 -21.02
N SER A 7 18.68 -16.40 -19.84
CA SER A 7 18.99 -15.58 -18.67
C SER A 7 20.30 -14.79 -18.79
N GLU A 8 21.31 -15.34 -19.46
CA GLU A 8 22.60 -14.65 -19.71
C GLU A 8 22.43 -13.51 -20.75
N SER A 9 21.64 -13.70 -21.79
CA SER A 9 21.38 -12.65 -22.77
C SER A 9 20.54 -11.51 -22.17
N ALA A 10 19.51 -11.82 -21.42
CA ALA A 10 18.68 -10.82 -20.73
C ALA A 10 19.50 -9.98 -19.72
N GLN A 11 20.47 -10.59 -19.05
CA GLN A 11 21.33 -9.91 -18.11
C GLN A 11 22.33 -8.96 -18.79
N SER A 12 22.76 -9.29 -20.02
CA SER A 12 23.60 -8.43 -20.84
C SER A 12 22.89 -7.13 -21.23
N ASP A 13 21.60 -7.22 -21.59
CA ASP A 13 20.83 -6.08 -22.08
C ASP A 13 20.49 -5.06 -20.98
N ILE A 14 20.37 -5.50 -19.72
CA ILE A 14 20.08 -4.63 -18.56
C ILE A 14 21.35 -4.08 -17.91
N ALA A 15 22.54 -4.60 -18.20
CA ALA A 15 23.79 -4.19 -17.60
C ALA A 15 24.06 -2.67 -17.67
N PRO A 16 23.78 -1.96 -18.78
CA PRO A 16 23.96 -0.51 -18.85
C PRO A 16 23.07 0.27 -17.86
N LEU A 17 21.85 -0.21 -17.60
CA LEU A 17 20.93 0.42 -16.61
C LEU A 17 21.47 0.30 -15.18
N LEU A 18 22.22 -0.74 -14.90
CA LEU A 18 22.72 -1.08 -13.58
C LEU A 18 24.16 -0.61 -13.34
N ALA A 19 24.82 0.00 -14.33
CA ALA A 19 26.25 0.35 -14.26
C ALA A 19 26.60 1.24 -13.05
N GLY A 20 25.67 2.12 -12.63
CA GLY A 20 25.81 2.99 -11.46
C GLY A 20 25.16 2.48 -10.19
N TYR A 21 24.41 1.37 -10.26
CA TYR A 21 23.68 0.85 -9.10
C TYR A 21 24.61 0.16 -8.11
N ARG A 22 24.44 0.49 -6.84
CA ARG A 22 25.21 -0.12 -5.74
C ARG A 22 24.26 -0.42 -4.59
N PRO A 23 24.04 -1.72 -4.25
CA PRO A 23 23.30 -2.09 -3.05
C PRO A 23 23.88 -1.42 -1.81
N LEU A 24 23.01 -0.94 -0.92
CA LEU A 24 23.45 -0.34 0.34
C LEU A 24 23.92 -1.44 1.30
N PRO A 25 25.11 -1.28 1.93
CA PRO A 25 25.60 -2.27 2.87
C PRO A 25 24.68 -2.44 4.09
N GLY A 26 24.45 -3.68 4.49
CA GLY A 26 23.65 -4.00 5.67
C GLY A 26 22.14 -3.80 5.52
N ILE A 27 21.67 -3.48 4.31
CA ILE A 27 20.23 -3.35 3.99
C ILE A 27 19.84 -4.45 2.99
N PHE A 28 18.63 -4.96 3.11
CA PHE A 28 18.09 -5.87 2.12
C PHE A 28 17.81 -5.11 0.82
N ASP A 29 18.40 -5.59 -0.27
CA ASP A 29 18.15 -5.02 -1.58
C ASP A 29 16.96 -5.72 -2.25
N GLU A 30 15.97 -4.95 -2.66
CA GLU A 30 14.75 -5.48 -3.26
C GLU A 30 14.96 -5.97 -4.69
N MET A 31 15.91 -5.38 -5.41
CA MET A 31 16.19 -5.69 -6.82
C MET A 31 17.31 -6.70 -6.99
N MET A 32 18.35 -6.63 -6.17
CA MET A 32 19.51 -7.50 -6.26
C MET A 32 19.51 -8.56 -5.17
N ASP A 33 19.98 -9.75 -5.50
CA ASP A 33 20.24 -10.79 -4.50
C ASP A 33 21.65 -10.60 -3.86
N ARG A 34 21.99 -11.48 -2.92
CA ARG A 34 23.27 -11.44 -2.21
C ARG A 34 24.49 -11.73 -3.10
N ASP A 35 24.27 -12.39 -4.23
CA ASP A 35 25.28 -12.72 -5.23
C ASP A 35 25.46 -11.59 -6.27
N GLY A 36 24.74 -10.47 -6.11
CA GLY A 36 24.74 -9.36 -7.05
C GLY A 36 24.00 -9.64 -8.35
N ARG A 37 23.06 -10.58 -8.34
CA ARG A 37 22.20 -10.89 -9.49
C ARG A 37 20.85 -10.21 -9.31
N VAL A 38 20.27 -9.78 -10.43
CA VAL A 38 18.89 -9.25 -10.44
C VAL A 38 17.91 -10.36 -10.11
N ARG A 39 17.05 -10.13 -9.11
CA ARG A 39 15.96 -11.05 -8.74
C ARG A 39 15.01 -11.27 -9.90
N SER A 40 14.50 -12.49 -10.05
CA SER A 40 13.73 -12.92 -11.22
C SER A 40 12.52 -12.03 -11.53
N HIS A 41 11.79 -11.60 -10.50
CA HIS A 41 10.61 -10.74 -10.66
C HIS A 41 10.92 -9.30 -11.10
N TRP A 42 12.19 -8.84 -10.99
CA TRP A 42 12.64 -7.55 -11.50
C TRP A 42 13.10 -7.59 -12.97
N GLN A 43 13.52 -8.76 -13.44
CA GLN A 43 14.11 -8.89 -14.78
C GLN A 43 13.19 -8.38 -15.90
N PRO A 44 11.86 -8.70 -15.94
CA PRO A 44 10.99 -8.20 -17.00
C PRO A 44 10.87 -6.68 -17.01
N LEU A 45 10.79 -6.03 -15.85
CA LEU A 45 10.73 -4.57 -15.75
C LEU A 45 12.00 -3.93 -16.31
N LEU A 46 13.16 -4.42 -15.90
CA LEU A 46 14.45 -3.88 -16.33
C LEU A 46 14.68 -4.12 -17.83
N ALA A 47 14.29 -5.27 -18.36
CA ALA A 47 14.38 -5.56 -19.79
C ALA A 47 13.53 -4.58 -20.62
N MET A 48 12.32 -4.27 -20.15
CA MET A 48 11.48 -3.26 -20.81
C MET A 48 12.08 -1.85 -20.71
N PHE A 49 12.67 -1.50 -19.59
CA PHE A 49 13.36 -0.20 -19.43
C PHE A 49 14.55 -0.09 -20.37
N ALA A 50 15.33 -1.17 -20.52
CA ALA A 50 16.44 -1.22 -21.46
C ALA A 50 15.96 -1.05 -22.92
N ALA A 51 14.89 -1.73 -23.29
CA ALA A 51 14.31 -1.65 -24.64
C ALA A 51 13.76 -0.26 -24.99
N LEU A 52 13.16 0.45 -24.02
CA LEU A 52 12.65 1.80 -24.22
C LEU A 52 13.76 2.84 -24.37
N GLY A 53 14.85 2.66 -23.65
CA GLY A 53 15.95 3.61 -23.57
C GLY A 53 15.61 4.91 -22.81
N PRO A 54 16.62 5.72 -22.48
CA PRO A 54 16.49 6.84 -21.55
C PRO A 54 15.47 7.90 -22.00
N LYS A 55 15.44 8.23 -23.29
CA LYS A 55 14.55 9.28 -23.83
C LYS A 55 13.07 8.91 -23.71
N GLN A 56 12.71 7.67 -24.05
CA GLN A 56 11.33 7.21 -23.96
C GLN A 56 10.90 7.02 -22.52
N LEU A 57 11.80 6.50 -21.65
CA LEU A 57 11.52 6.39 -20.20
C LEU A 57 11.23 7.77 -19.60
N SER A 58 12.09 8.76 -19.86
CA SER A 58 11.88 10.13 -19.37
C SER A 58 10.54 10.71 -19.83
N ALA A 59 10.16 10.48 -21.08
CA ALA A 59 8.88 10.94 -21.61
C ALA A 59 7.68 10.25 -20.91
N ARG A 60 7.78 8.95 -20.64
CA ARG A 60 6.74 8.19 -19.91
C ARG A 60 6.63 8.62 -18.45
N PHE A 61 7.74 8.85 -17.78
CA PHE A 61 7.76 9.36 -16.39
C PHE A 61 7.13 10.75 -16.31
N ALA A 62 7.50 11.64 -17.20
CA ALA A 62 6.88 12.96 -17.29
C ALA A 62 5.38 12.90 -17.61
N ALA A 63 4.92 11.89 -18.34
CA ALA A 63 3.48 11.68 -18.57
C ALA A 63 2.76 11.21 -17.31
N ALA A 64 3.40 10.36 -16.49
CA ALA A 64 2.87 9.94 -15.19
C ALA A 64 2.75 11.14 -14.24
N ASP A 65 3.77 11.99 -14.13
CA ASP A 65 3.77 13.19 -13.30
C ASP A 65 2.66 14.18 -13.72
N ARG A 66 2.52 14.40 -15.02
CA ARG A 66 1.42 15.25 -15.53
C ARG A 66 0.06 14.66 -15.17
N HIS A 67 -0.12 13.35 -15.31
CA HIS A 67 -1.40 12.73 -14.96
C HIS A 67 -1.75 12.94 -13.47
N VAL A 68 -0.80 12.74 -12.58
CA VAL A 68 -0.98 12.97 -11.14
C VAL A 68 -1.32 14.44 -10.86
N HIS A 69 -0.60 15.36 -11.45
CA HIS A 69 -0.86 16.81 -11.33
C HIS A 69 -2.26 17.18 -11.86
N ASP A 70 -2.62 16.73 -13.06
CA ASP A 70 -3.89 17.03 -13.72
C ASP A 70 -5.09 16.42 -12.98
N SER A 71 -4.86 15.31 -12.23
CA SER A 71 -5.84 14.71 -11.33
C SER A 71 -6.01 15.48 -10.00
N GLY A 72 -5.26 16.57 -9.80
CA GLY A 72 -5.34 17.38 -8.58
C GLY A 72 -4.62 16.78 -7.38
N VAL A 73 -3.71 15.81 -7.61
CA VAL A 73 -2.95 15.16 -6.55
C VAL A 73 -1.62 15.89 -6.34
N PHE A 74 -1.63 16.82 -5.40
CA PHE A 74 -0.46 17.61 -5.00
C PHE A 74 -0.62 18.04 -3.53
N TYR A 75 0.49 18.38 -2.89
CA TYR A 75 0.47 18.98 -1.56
C TYR A 75 0.37 20.50 -1.63
N ARG A 76 -0.45 21.09 -0.75
CA ARG A 76 -0.42 22.53 -0.49
C ARG A 76 0.37 22.81 0.78
N VAL A 77 1.33 23.70 0.67
CA VAL A 77 2.13 24.13 1.83
C VAL A 77 1.45 25.35 2.45
N TYR A 78 0.78 25.15 3.58
CA TYR A 78 0.01 26.21 4.24
C TYR A 78 0.87 27.24 4.98
N GLU A 79 2.13 26.93 5.27
CA GLU A 79 3.03 27.82 5.99
C GLU A 79 3.69 28.89 5.10
N GLU A 80 3.63 28.74 3.79
CA GLU A 80 4.16 29.73 2.87
C GLU A 80 3.04 30.66 2.41
N THR A 81 3.24 31.98 2.60
CA THR A 81 2.31 33.04 2.16
C THR A 81 2.01 33.02 0.66
N THR A 82 2.73 32.23 -0.11
CA THR A 82 2.59 32.10 -1.57
C THR A 82 1.65 30.96 -1.99
N GLY A 83 1.17 30.12 -1.08
CA GLY A 83 0.33 28.96 -1.42
C GLY A 83 0.98 28.00 -2.40
N ALA A 84 2.29 27.82 -2.30
CA ALA A 84 3.06 26.98 -3.24
C ALA A 84 2.55 25.53 -3.23
N GLU A 85 2.21 25.04 -4.41
CA GLU A 85 1.87 23.64 -4.62
C GLU A 85 3.16 22.83 -4.73
N ARG A 86 3.26 21.76 -3.94
CA ARG A 86 4.31 20.75 -4.09
C ARG A 86 3.77 19.59 -4.88
N PRO A 87 4.45 19.17 -5.96
CA PRO A 87 4.05 17.99 -6.71
C PRO A 87 4.08 16.75 -5.81
N TRP A 88 3.15 15.83 -6.04
CA TRP A 88 3.13 14.53 -5.41
C TRP A 88 4.42 13.76 -5.77
N PRO A 89 5.16 13.20 -4.79
CA PRO A 89 6.41 12.50 -5.04
C PRO A 89 6.16 11.08 -5.59
N LEU A 90 5.72 10.98 -6.83
CA LEU A 90 5.51 9.69 -7.49
C LEU A 90 6.85 8.99 -7.73
N SER A 91 7.01 7.77 -7.21
CA SER A 91 8.13 6.91 -7.58
C SER A 91 7.84 6.25 -8.93
N HIS A 92 8.63 6.61 -9.95
CA HIS A 92 8.47 6.06 -11.30
C HIS A 92 8.96 4.60 -11.42
N VAL A 93 9.86 4.19 -10.52
CA VAL A 93 10.29 2.80 -10.38
C VAL A 93 9.57 2.23 -9.16
N PRO A 94 8.49 1.45 -9.35
CA PRO A 94 7.72 0.92 -8.24
C PRO A 94 8.50 -0.18 -7.51
N LEU A 95 8.25 -0.33 -6.21
CA LEU A 95 8.66 -1.51 -5.48
C LEU A 95 7.90 -2.72 -6.03
N LEU A 96 8.63 -3.75 -6.45
CA LEU A 96 8.06 -5.02 -6.91
C LEU A 96 8.10 -6.03 -5.77
N ILE A 97 6.94 -6.56 -5.41
CA ILE A 97 6.81 -7.65 -4.46
C ILE A 97 6.38 -8.89 -5.26
N ASP A 98 7.11 -9.99 -5.11
CA ASP A 98 6.77 -11.25 -5.76
C ASP A 98 5.40 -11.76 -5.32
N ALA A 99 4.67 -12.40 -6.25
CA ALA A 99 3.31 -12.86 -5.98
C ALA A 99 3.22 -13.84 -4.81
N SER A 100 4.19 -14.75 -4.66
CA SER A 100 4.22 -15.72 -3.56
C SER A 100 4.49 -15.03 -2.22
N GLU A 101 5.37 -14.06 -2.20
CA GLU A 101 5.66 -13.24 -1.02
C GLU A 101 4.45 -12.37 -0.64
N TRP A 102 3.78 -11.78 -1.63
CA TRP A 102 2.55 -11.03 -1.40
C TRP A 102 1.43 -11.88 -0.79
N GLN A 103 1.25 -13.12 -1.25
CA GLN A 103 0.26 -14.05 -0.66
C GLN A 103 0.57 -14.38 0.80
N MET A 104 1.84 -14.56 1.14
CA MET A 104 2.27 -14.78 2.54
C MET A 104 1.97 -13.55 3.41
N LEU A 105 2.32 -12.36 2.93
CA LEU A 105 2.00 -11.10 3.61
C LEU A 105 0.50 -10.95 3.82
N LYS A 106 -0.29 -11.11 2.77
CA LYS A 106 -1.74 -10.99 2.80
C LYS A 106 -2.38 -11.91 3.84
N ALA A 107 -1.94 -13.18 3.90
CA ALA A 107 -2.42 -14.13 4.90
C ALA A 107 -2.08 -13.71 6.33
N GLY A 108 -0.84 -13.27 6.56
CA GLY A 108 -0.39 -12.80 7.88
C GLY A 108 -1.10 -11.53 8.33
N LEU A 109 -1.33 -10.58 7.41
CA LEU A 109 -2.04 -9.34 7.71
C LEU A 109 -3.53 -9.56 7.96
N ALA A 110 -4.17 -10.49 7.23
CA ALA A 110 -5.55 -10.88 7.49
C ALA A 110 -5.70 -11.48 8.89
N GLN A 111 -4.83 -12.44 9.27
CA GLN A 111 -4.82 -12.99 10.62
C GLN A 111 -4.64 -11.93 11.71
N ARG A 112 -3.78 -10.94 11.45
CA ARG A 112 -3.56 -9.83 12.38
C ARG A 112 -4.80 -8.94 12.51
N ALA A 113 -5.48 -8.63 11.41
CA ALA A 113 -6.74 -7.87 11.42
C ALA A 113 -7.83 -8.62 12.20
N GLU A 114 -7.98 -9.93 12.01
CA GLU A 114 -8.91 -10.79 12.76
C GLU A 114 -8.61 -10.78 14.25
N LEU A 115 -7.33 -10.81 14.63
CA LEU A 115 -6.92 -10.71 16.04
C LEU A 115 -7.30 -9.37 16.63
N LEU A 116 -7.05 -8.26 15.93
CA LEU A 116 -7.40 -6.91 16.38
C LEU A 116 -8.91 -6.70 16.48
N GLU A 117 -9.68 -7.23 15.53
CA GLU A 117 -11.14 -7.27 15.61
C GLU A 117 -11.61 -8.02 16.86
N ALA A 118 -11.05 -9.18 17.15
CA ALA A 118 -11.39 -9.96 18.34
C ALA A 118 -11.06 -9.20 19.64
N VAL A 119 -9.95 -8.45 19.67
CA VAL A 119 -9.58 -7.59 20.81
C VAL A 119 -10.58 -6.44 20.97
N LEU A 120 -10.98 -5.79 19.88
CA LEU A 120 -12.00 -4.74 19.92
C LEU A 120 -13.36 -5.26 20.39
N ALA A 121 -13.80 -6.39 19.85
CA ALA A 121 -15.04 -7.04 20.24
C ALA A 121 -15.05 -7.43 21.72
N ASP A 122 -13.93 -7.87 22.28
CA ASP A 122 -13.81 -8.12 23.71
C ASP A 122 -13.80 -6.84 24.54
N ALA A 123 -13.09 -5.79 24.10
CA ALA A 123 -12.98 -4.51 24.79
C ALA A 123 -14.34 -3.79 24.91
N TYR A 124 -15.12 -3.79 23.83
CA TYR A 124 -16.48 -3.23 23.82
C TYR A 124 -17.56 -4.19 24.32
N GLY A 125 -17.21 -5.45 24.57
CA GLY A 125 -18.10 -6.49 25.07
C GLY A 125 -17.80 -6.92 26.51
N ALA A 126 -17.35 -8.15 26.67
CA ALA A 126 -17.19 -8.78 27.99
C ALA A 126 -15.91 -8.35 28.73
N ALA A 127 -14.98 -7.67 28.08
CA ALA A 127 -13.69 -7.24 28.64
C ALA A 127 -12.91 -8.39 29.33
N ARG A 128 -12.92 -9.59 28.75
CA ARG A 128 -12.27 -10.77 29.32
C ARG A 128 -10.77 -10.61 29.45
N LEU A 129 -10.13 -10.01 28.42
CA LEU A 129 -8.68 -9.76 28.42
C LEU A 129 -8.25 -8.90 29.62
N VAL A 130 -9.07 -7.92 29.99
CA VAL A 130 -8.82 -7.08 31.19
C VAL A 130 -9.11 -7.86 32.46
N ARG A 131 -10.24 -8.55 32.54
CA ARG A 131 -10.65 -9.32 33.75
C ARG A 131 -9.67 -10.46 34.06
N GLU A 132 -9.09 -11.06 33.04
CA GLU A 132 -8.09 -12.12 33.18
C GLU A 132 -6.66 -11.58 33.37
N GLY A 133 -6.49 -10.26 33.44
CA GLY A 133 -5.17 -9.62 33.62
C GLY A 133 -4.22 -9.75 32.42
N ARG A 134 -4.75 -10.10 31.23
CA ARG A 134 -3.97 -10.20 29.99
C ARG A 134 -3.62 -8.82 29.43
N VAL A 135 -4.53 -7.87 29.56
CA VAL A 135 -4.37 -6.46 29.14
C VAL A 135 -4.63 -5.56 30.34
N PRO A 136 -3.73 -4.64 30.69
CA PRO A 136 -4.01 -3.66 31.74
C PRO A 136 -5.23 -2.80 31.41
N ALA A 137 -6.12 -2.59 32.39
CA ALA A 137 -7.35 -1.78 32.19
C ALA A 137 -7.03 -0.37 31.69
N THR A 138 -5.91 0.19 32.09
CA THR A 138 -5.46 1.54 31.67
C THR A 138 -5.16 1.65 30.18
N VAL A 139 -4.77 0.56 29.52
CA VAL A 139 -4.52 0.54 28.07
C VAL A 139 -5.83 0.80 27.30
N ILE A 140 -6.94 0.26 27.77
CA ILE A 140 -8.26 0.43 27.12
C ILE A 140 -8.95 1.67 27.69
N ALA A 141 -9.25 1.68 28.99
CA ALA A 141 -10.05 2.73 29.61
C ALA A 141 -9.33 4.10 29.72
N GLY A 142 -8.02 4.11 29.67
CA GLY A 142 -7.19 5.31 29.63
C GLY A 142 -6.97 5.90 28.24
N ASN A 143 -7.36 5.18 27.19
CA ASN A 143 -7.26 5.70 25.82
C ASN A 143 -8.41 6.71 25.58
N PRO A 144 -8.12 7.96 25.17
CA PRO A 144 -9.15 8.98 24.90
C PRO A 144 -10.08 8.59 23.75
N GLU A 145 -9.64 7.73 22.84
CA GLU A 145 -10.43 7.23 21.72
C GLU A 145 -11.38 6.09 22.11
N PHE A 146 -11.28 5.56 23.33
CA PHE A 146 -12.19 4.53 23.80
C PHE A 146 -13.56 5.13 24.15
N LEU A 147 -14.55 4.81 23.34
CA LEU A 147 -15.91 5.36 23.45
C LEU A 147 -16.75 4.56 24.45
N ARG A 148 -16.64 4.87 25.74
CA ARG A 148 -17.36 4.20 26.83
C ARG A 148 -18.88 4.02 26.59
N PRO A 149 -19.59 5.00 25.99
CA PRO A 149 -21.03 4.83 25.70
C PRO A 149 -21.36 3.70 24.73
N LEU A 150 -20.38 3.22 23.98
CA LEU A 150 -20.55 2.13 23.02
C LEU A 150 -20.28 0.74 23.61
N VAL A 151 -19.88 0.65 24.87
CA VAL A 151 -19.70 -0.66 25.54
C VAL A 151 -21.05 -1.38 25.61
N GLY A 152 -21.08 -2.61 25.12
CA GLY A 152 -22.31 -3.43 25.01
C GLY A 152 -23.18 -3.12 23.79
N VAL A 153 -22.79 -2.16 22.94
CA VAL A 153 -23.49 -1.85 21.70
C VAL A 153 -22.87 -2.68 20.56
N ALA A 154 -23.69 -3.54 19.95
CA ALA A 154 -23.24 -4.31 18.79
C ALA A 154 -23.12 -3.38 17.57
N PRO A 155 -21.97 -3.35 16.88
CA PRO A 155 -21.83 -2.56 15.66
C PRO A 155 -22.71 -3.12 14.53
N ALA A 156 -23.09 -2.28 13.58
CA ALA A 156 -23.79 -2.73 12.39
C ALA A 156 -22.98 -3.82 11.67
N GLY A 157 -23.60 -4.93 11.28
CA GLY A 157 -22.92 -6.08 10.67
C GLY A 157 -22.02 -6.87 11.62
N GLY A 158 -21.95 -6.55 12.91
CA GLY A 158 -21.20 -7.29 13.93
C GLY A 158 -19.67 -7.11 13.88
N VAL A 159 -19.16 -6.19 13.08
CA VAL A 159 -17.72 -5.95 12.88
C VAL A 159 -17.35 -4.55 13.35
N HIS A 160 -16.33 -4.41 14.21
CA HIS A 160 -15.81 -3.13 14.69
C HIS A 160 -14.75 -2.57 13.74
N LEU A 161 -13.78 -3.42 13.31
CA LEU A 161 -12.65 -3.04 12.48
C LEU A 161 -12.96 -3.24 10.99
N ARG A 162 -13.52 -2.24 10.34
CA ARG A 162 -13.88 -2.33 8.92
C ARG A 162 -12.76 -1.95 7.97
N PHE A 163 -11.91 -1.04 8.42
CA PHE A 163 -10.74 -0.60 7.68
C PHE A 163 -9.50 -0.81 8.52
N TYR A 164 -8.55 -1.49 7.95
CA TYR A 164 -7.28 -1.76 8.56
C TYR A 164 -6.16 -1.46 7.56
N ALA A 165 -5.23 -0.65 7.97
CA ALA A 165 -3.98 -0.46 7.25
C ALA A 165 -2.79 -0.77 8.17
N VAL A 166 -1.67 -1.10 7.59
CA VAL A 166 -0.49 -1.51 8.31
C VAL A 166 0.75 -0.94 7.66
N ASP A 167 1.64 -0.40 8.47
CA ASP A 167 2.97 -0.03 8.03
C ASP A 167 3.87 -1.25 8.16
N VAL A 168 4.45 -1.67 7.05
CA VAL A 168 5.39 -2.80 7.02
C VAL A 168 6.77 -2.35 6.56
N GLY A 169 7.79 -2.97 7.09
CA GLY A 169 9.16 -2.75 6.69
C GLY A 169 9.91 -4.06 6.49
N ARG A 170 10.96 -4.02 5.68
CA ARG A 170 11.82 -5.17 5.46
C ARG A 170 13.08 -5.06 6.31
N SER A 171 13.38 -6.13 7.05
CA SER A 171 14.62 -6.23 7.81
C SER A 171 15.84 -6.41 6.88
N PRO A 172 17.08 -6.19 7.37
CA PRO A 172 18.30 -6.46 6.61
C PRO A 172 18.42 -7.92 6.13
N THR A 173 17.74 -8.84 6.78
CA THR A 173 17.71 -10.26 6.40
C THR A 173 16.62 -10.62 5.39
N GLY A 174 15.76 -9.65 5.03
CA GLY A 174 14.68 -9.83 4.07
C GLY A 174 13.34 -10.22 4.66
N HIS A 175 13.21 -10.33 6.00
CA HIS A 175 11.94 -10.63 6.65
C HIS A 175 11.06 -9.38 6.75
N TRP A 176 9.77 -9.56 6.51
CA TRP A 176 8.79 -8.51 6.72
C TRP A 176 8.45 -8.34 8.20
N TRP A 177 8.37 -7.10 8.64
CA TRP A 177 7.97 -6.69 9.98
C TRP A 177 6.81 -5.73 9.90
N VAL A 178 5.85 -5.88 10.80
CA VAL A 178 4.84 -4.87 11.04
C VAL A 178 5.46 -3.79 11.93
N LEU A 179 5.45 -2.55 11.45
CA LEU A 179 5.97 -1.39 12.15
C LEU A 179 4.88 -0.67 12.93
N GLY A 180 3.65 -0.70 12.43
CA GLY A 180 2.50 -0.09 13.08
C GLY A 180 1.19 -0.52 12.47
N ASP A 181 0.16 -0.56 13.31
CA ASP A 181 -1.22 -0.84 12.92
C ASP A 181 -2.02 0.47 12.87
N ARG A 182 -2.78 0.67 11.80
CA ARG A 182 -3.70 1.79 11.65
C ARG A 182 -5.12 1.26 11.64
N THR A 183 -5.76 1.32 12.79
CA THR A 183 -7.09 0.76 13.03
C THR A 183 -8.18 1.82 13.05
N GLN A 184 -7.81 3.11 13.02
CA GLN A 184 -8.73 4.22 13.05
C GLN A 184 -8.61 5.04 11.77
N ALA A 185 -9.66 5.01 10.94
CA ALA A 185 -9.78 5.77 9.70
C ALA A 185 -8.48 5.87 8.88
N PRO A 186 -7.83 4.74 8.51
CA PRO A 186 -6.58 4.79 7.78
C PRO A 186 -6.78 5.49 6.43
N SER A 187 -5.87 6.42 6.12
CA SER A 187 -5.84 7.15 4.87
C SER A 187 -4.87 6.53 3.86
N GLY A 188 -4.87 7.05 2.62
CA GLY A 188 -3.87 6.70 1.61
C GLY A 188 -4.35 5.76 0.50
N ALA A 189 -5.51 5.11 0.63
CA ALA A 189 -6.02 4.21 -0.41
C ALA A 189 -6.26 4.92 -1.75
N GLY A 190 -6.78 6.16 -1.72
CA GLY A 190 -6.97 6.99 -2.91
C GLY A 190 -5.65 7.32 -3.60
N TYR A 191 -4.63 7.70 -2.84
CA TYR A 191 -3.29 7.95 -3.38
C TYR A 191 -2.66 6.70 -4.00
N ALA A 192 -2.83 5.54 -3.38
CA ALA A 192 -2.38 4.27 -3.94
C ALA A 192 -3.05 3.97 -5.28
N LEU A 193 -4.35 4.26 -5.41
CA LEU A 193 -5.08 4.11 -6.66
C LEU A 193 -4.57 5.07 -7.74
N GLU A 194 -4.40 6.36 -7.43
CA GLU A 194 -3.88 7.35 -8.38
C GLU A 194 -2.46 7.03 -8.84
N ASN A 195 -1.56 6.64 -7.92
CA ASN A 195 -0.23 6.17 -8.30
C ASN A 195 -0.31 4.98 -9.27
N ARG A 196 -1.21 4.04 -9.00
CA ARG A 196 -1.44 2.87 -9.85
C ARG A 196 -1.97 3.26 -11.23
N LEU A 197 -2.91 4.20 -11.29
CA LEU A 197 -3.48 4.71 -12.54
C LEU A 197 -2.44 5.47 -13.36
N ALA A 198 -1.69 6.38 -12.74
CA ALA A 198 -0.64 7.15 -13.39
C ALA A 198 0.41 6.24 -14.04
N LEU A 199 0.95 5.30 -13.28
CA LEU A 199 1.96 4.36 -13.78
C LEU A 199 1.41 3.39 -14.81
N SER A 200 0.20 2.88 -14.65
CA SER A 200 -0.41 1.96 -15.62
C SER A 200 -0.70 2.63 -16.97
N ARG A 201 -1.04 3.92 -16.96
CA ARG A 201 -1.23 4.71 -18.18
C ARG A 201 0.09 5.04 -18.87
N ALA A 202 1.11 5.39 -18.09
CA ALA A 202 2.42 5.70 -18.63
C ALA A 202 3.16 4.45 -19.15
N MET A 203 2.92 3.30 -18.53
CA MET A 203 3.63 2.04 -18.81
C MET A 203 2.66 0.85 -18.91
N PRO A 204 1.69 0.87 -19.86
CA PRO A 204 0.67 -0.20 -19.96
C PRO A 204 1.25 -1.57 -20.25
N ASP A 205 2.36 -1.61 -20.99
CA ASP A 205 3.03 -2.85 -21.37
C ASP A 205 3.66 -3.54 -20.15
N VAL A 206 4.28 -2.74 -19.26
CA VAL A 206 4.83 -3.20 -17.96
C VAL A 206 3.75 -3.86 -17.12
N TYR A 207 2.62 -3.19 -16.98
CA TYR A 207 1.52 -3.69 -16.16
C TYR A 207 0.91 -4.99 -16.69
N ARG A 208 0.88 -5.14 -18.02
CA ARG A 208 0.39 -6.36 -18.68
C ARG A 208 1.38 -7.51 -18.50
N GLU A 209 2.65 -7.26 -18.73
CA GLU A 209 3.71 -8.26 -18.65
C GLU A 209 3.89 -8.77 -17.22
N LEU A 210 3.96 -7.86 -16.25
CA LEU A 210 4.13 -8.20 -14.85
C LEU A 210 2.83 -8.70 -14.19
N ARG A 211 1.69 -8.66 -14.89
CA ARG A 211 0.38 -9.05 -14.35
C ARG A 211 0.09 -8.39 -13.00
N VAL A 212 0.38 -7.10 -12.92
CA VAL A 212 0.25 -6.34 -11.68
C VAL A 212 -1.17 -6.44 -11.12
N GLU A 213 -1.31 -6.79 -9.84
CA GLU A 213 -2.60 -6.91 -9.16
C GLU A 213 -3.36 -5.59 -9.18
N ARG A 214 -4.66 -5.66 -9.51
CA ARG A 214 -5.52 -4.47 -9.61
C ARG A 214 -6.04 -4.07 -8.23
N LEU A 215 -6.17 -2.76 -8.00
CA LEU A 215 -6.74 -2.22 -6.75
C LEU A 215 -8.27 -2.06 -6.81
N ALA A 216 -8.88 -2.14 -7.99
CA ALA A 216 -10.32 -1.98 -8.14
C ALA A 216 -11.17 -2.92 -7.26
N PRO A 217 -10.83 -4.21 -7.07
CA PRO A 217 -11.59 -5.10 -6.19
C PRO A 217 -11.69 -4.56 -4.76
N PHE A 218 -10.60 -4.00 -4.20
CA PHE A 218 -10.63 -3.40 -2.87
C PHE A 218 -11.72 -2.32 -2.75
N PHE A 219 -11.81 -1.41 -3.73
CA PHE A 219 -12.83 -0.34 -3.69
C PHE A 219 -14.24 -0.86 -3.92
N GLN A 220 -14.39 -1.92 -4.71
CA GLN A 220 -15.68 -2.61 -4.89
C GLN A 220 -16.13 -3.29 -3.59
N ASP A 221 -15.22 -3.95 -2.89
CA ASP A 221 -15.49 -4.59 -1.60
C ASP A 221 -15.87 -3.54 -0.54
N VAL A 222 -15.15 -2.40 -0.49
CA VAL A 222 -15.47 -1.27 0.38
C VAL A 222 -16.87 -0.74 0.10
N GLN A 223 -17.22 -0.54 -1.17
CA GLN A 223 -18.52 -0.05 -1.56
C GLN A 223 -19.64 -1.04 -1.17
N ALA A 224 -19.43 -2.33 -1.43
CA ALA A 224 -20.37 -3.39 -1.09
C ALA A 224 -20.59 -3.49 0.42
N GLU A 225 -19.51 -3.45 1.21
CA GLU A 225 -19.55 -3.50 2.67
C GLU A 225 -20.34 -2.30 3.23
N LEU A 226 -20.00 -1.08 2.81
CA LEU A 226 -20.67 0.13 3.29
C LEU A 226 -22.13 0.17 2.88
N SER A 227 -22.47 -0.25 1.67
CA SER A 227 -23.87 -0.33 1.20
C SER A 227 -24.66 -1.38 1.97
N GLY A 228 -24.03 -2.48 2.35
CA GLY A 228 -24.66 -3.56 3.14
C GLY A 228 -24.99 -3.18 4.59
N LEU A 229 -24.44 -2.07 5.11
CA LEU A 229 -24.75 -1.60 6.48
C LEU A 229 -26.15 -1.01 6.62
N ASN A 230 -26.72 -0.55 5.54
CA ASN A 230 -28.07 -0.01 5.53
C ASN A 230 -29.08 -1.11 5.11
N ARG A 231 -30.19 -1.21 5.85
CA ARG A 231 -31.28 -2.14 5.56
C ARG A 231 -32.28 -1.61 4.53
N GLN A 232 -32.07 -0.40 4.01
CA GLN A 232 -32.94 0.22 3.01
C GLN A 232 -32.38 0.00 1.60
N ASP A 233 -33.25 -0.23 0.62
CA ASP A 233 -32.87 -0.48 -0.78
C ASP A 233 -32.20 0.72 -1.45
N ASP A 234 -32.38 1.96 -0.95
CA ASP A 234 -31.74 3.19 -1.41
C ASP A 234 -30.71 3.67 -0.39
N SER A 235 -29.67 2.86 -0.14
CA SER A 235 -28.61 3.23 0.78
C SER A 235 -27.66 4.23 0.15
N ARG A 236 -27.44 5.38 0.82
CA ARG A 236 -26.48 6.41 0.40
C ARG A 236 -25.27 6.40 1.30
N VAL A 237 -24.10 6.37 0.71
CA VAL A 237 -22.83 6.55 1.40
C VAL A 237 -22.36 7.98 1.21
N CYS A 238 -22.17 8.70 2.30
CA CYS A 238 -21.62 10.04 2.30
C CYS A 238 -20.18 10.01 2.80
N VAL A 239 -19.30 10.68 2.06
CA VAL A 239 -17.91 10.90 2.49
C VAL A 239 -17.81 12.29 3.11
N LEU A 240 -17.49 12.34 4.42
CA LEU A 240 -17.14 13.58 5.09
C LEU A 240 -15.68 13.89 4.81
N THR A 241 -15.44 15.08 4.28
CA THR A 241 -14.09 15.56 4.00
C THR A 241 -13.96 17.00 4.47
N PRO A 242 -12.80 17.43 4.98
CA PRO A 242 -12.54 18.84 5.32
C PRO A 242 -12.46 19.74 4.10
N GLY A 243 -12.65 19.20 2.90
CA GLY A 243 -12.67 19.93 1.64
C GLY A 243 -11.33 19.88 0.88
N PRO A 244 -11.30 20.50 -0.31
CA PRO A 244 -10.17 20.39 -1.24
C PRO A 244 -8.89 21.09 -0.77
N LEU A 245 -8.93 21.77 0.36
CA LEU A 245 -7.76 22.44 0.95
C LEU A 245 -7.09 21.63 2.06
N ASN A 246 -7.56 20.43 2.33
CA ASN A 246 -6.95 19.55 3.33
C ASN A 246 -5.93 18.62 2.67
N GLU A 247 -4.88 18.28 3.41
CA GLU A 247 -3.79 17.40 2.94
C GLU A 247 -4.16 15.90 2.90
N THR A 248 -5.29 15.50 3.50
CA THR A 248 -5.69 14.07 3.59
C THR A 248 -6.89 13.75 2.75
#